data_d23d1a4d6f69fc2e495e1770e8fdb89a
#
_entry.id   d23d1a4d6f69fc2e495e1770e8fdb89a
#
_cell.length_a   1.000
_cell.length_b   1.000
_cell.length_c   1.000
_cell.angle_alpha   90.00
_cell.angle_beta   90.00
_cell.angle_gamma   90.00
#
_symmetry.space_group_name_H-M   'P 1'
#
loop_
_entity.id
_entity.type
_entity.pdbx_description
1 polymer ?
#
loop_
_entity_poly.entity_id
_entity_poly.type
_entity_poly.pdbx_seq_one_letter_code
_entity_poly.pdbx_strand_id
1 'polypeptide(L)'
;MTSLTRRPPDTDRLTVLRTEVSDPLVRPLLHELGEEYSTRYGKDAHAELARYPDEEFTLPYAGLLLLLLEDGDPVAGGAFRRYDATTAELKRIWTHSAHRRRGLAVRVVAELEQAAAELGYRRVYLTTGPRQPEARGLYLTTGYRPLFDTAADPESIGPLPFEKHLSETHLSEKHPSEKHLTAVAVPPAATAPTGKAEL
;
A
#
# COMPACT_ATOMS: atom_id res chain seq x y z
N MET A 1 -4.35 34.99 -24.24
CA MET A 1 -4.87 33.81 -23.49
C MET A 1 -3.90 32.67 -23.74
N THR A 2 -2.94 32.47 -22.83
CA THR A 2 -1.89 31.45 -22.96
C THR A 2 -2.43 30.16 -22.34
N SER A 3 -2.71 29.18 -23.19
CA SER A 3 -3.13 27.85 -22.77
C SER A 3 -1.96 27.17 -22.04
N LEU A 4 -2.08 26.97 -20.73
CA LEU A 4 -1.17 26.15 -19.93
C LEU A 4 -1.45 24.69 -20.27
N THR A 5 -0.75 24.17 -21.25
CA THR A 5 -0.72 22.75 -21.56
C THR A 5 -0.08 22.01 -20.39
N ARG A 6 -0.91 21.32 -19.61
CA ARG A 6 -0.46 20.49 -18.48
C ARG A 6 0.37 19.35 -19.05
N ARG A 7 1.69 19.41 -18.85
CA ARG A 7 2.62 18.34 -19.24
C ARG A 7 2.21 17.04 -18.55
N PRO A 8 2.13 15.89 -19.25
CA PRO A 8 1.92 14.61 -18.59
C PRO A 8 3.05 14.36 -17.58
N PRO A 9 2.80 13.60 -16.50
CA PRO A 9 3.83 13.30 -15.51
C PRO A 9 4.98 12.60 -16.21
N ASP A 10 6.17 13.16 -16.05
CA ASP A 10 7.43 12.62 -16.55
C ASP A 10 7.77 11.38 -15.70
N THR A 11 7.32 10.22 -16.16
CA THR A 11 7.45 8.92 -15.46
C THR A 11 8.94 8.54 -15.30
N ASP A 12 9.81 9.14 -16.12
CA ASP A 12 11.26 8.87 -16.12
C ASP A 12 12.00 9.49 -14.93
N ARG A 13 11.33 10.36 -14.14
CA ARG A 13 11.94 11.01 -12.96
C ARG A 13 11.60 10.32 -11.63
N LEU A 14 10.73 9.32 -11.65
CA LEU A 14 10.31 8.61 -10.45
C LEU A 14 11.21 7.39 -10.23
N THR A 15 11.83 7.31 -9.06
CA THR A 15 12.55 6.12 -8.62
C THR A 15 11.80 5.41 -7.50
N VAL A 16 11.89 4.07 -7.47
CA VAL A 16 11.32 3.25 -6.41
C VAL A 16 12.40 2.94 -5.38
N LEU A 17 12.16 3.30 -4.14
CA LEU A 17 13.04 2.96 -3.01
C LEU A 17 12.30 1.95 -2.11
N ARG A 18 12.83 0.72 -1.98
CA ARG A 18 12.43 -0.24 -0.94
C ARG A 18 13.20 0.11 0.33
N THR A 19 12.51 0.33 1.42
CA THR A 19 13.13 0.83 2.66
C THR A 19 12.40 0.31 3.90
N GLU A 20 12.83 0.72 5.08
CA GLU A 20 12.24 0.36 6.37
C GLU A 20 11.49 1.54 6.97
N VAL A 21 10.57 1.27 7.91
CA VAL A 21 9.75 2.31 8.57
C VAL A 21 10.61 3.33 9.33
N SER A 22 11.79 2.91 9.81
CA SER A 22 12.76 3.76 10.52
C SER A 22 13.50 4.77 9.63
N ASP A 23 13.46 4.59 8.30
CA ASP A 23 14.14 5.49 7.36
C ASP A 23 13.57 6.92 7.48
N PRO A 24 14.43 7.96 7.59
CA PRO A 24 13.99 9.35 7.64
C PRO A 24 13.09 9.78 6.48
N LEU A 25 13.25 9.18 5.28
CA LEU A 25 12.41 9.47 4.10
C LEU A 25 10.96 8.98 4.27
N VAL A 26 10.67 8.10 5.23
CA VAL A 26 9.32 7.62 5.54
C VAL A 26 8.53 8.61 6.41
N ARG A 27 9.20 9.56 7.07
CA ARG A 27 8.54 10.50 8.00
C ARG A 27 7.36 11.28 7.37
N PRO A 28 7.45 11.83 6.14
CA PRO A 28 6.31 12.53 5.53
C PRO A 28 5.09 11.63 5.36
N LEU A 29 5.29 10.37 4.97
CA LEU A 29 4.23 9.36 4.86
C LEU A 29 3.52 9.14 6.19
N LEU A 30 4.27 8.87 7.26
CA LEU A 30 3.70 8.62 8.58
C LEU A 30 2.99 9.85 9.14
N HIS A 31 3.57 11.03 8.95
CA HIS A 31 3.01 12.30 9.42
C HIS A 31 1.68 12.61 8.72
N GLU A 32 1.67 12.66 7.38
CA GLU A 32 0.46 13.02 6.64
C GLU A 32 -0.67 11.98 6.79
N LEU A 33 -0.36 10.68 6.89
CA LEU A 33 -1.36 9.65 7.20
C LEU A 33 -1.93 9.82 8.61
N GLY A 34 -1.08 10.11 9.59
CA GLY A 34 -1.53 10.40 10.97
C GLY A 34 -2.47 11.59 11.02
N GLU A 35 -2.15 12.68 10.33
CA GLU A 35 -3.01 13.85 10.26
C GLU A 35 -4.33 13.56 9.53
N GLU A 36 -4.28 12.85 8.41
CA GLU A 36 -5.46 12.48 7.64
C GLU A 36 -6.41 11.60 8.47
N TYR A 37 -5.89 10.59 9.15
CA TYR A 37 -6.70 9.71 10.01
C TYR A 37 -7.27 10.47 11.20
N SER A 38 -6.47 11.31 11.85
CA SER A 38 -6.94 12.15 12.98
C SER A 38 -8.05 13.10 12.56
N THR A 39 -7.95 13.69 11.37
CA THR A 39 -8.98 14.58 10.81
C THR A 39 -10.26 13.84 10.48
N ARG A 40 -10.18 12.62 9.93
CA ARG A 40 -11.35 11.86 9.47
C ARG A 40 -12.02 11.04 10.58
N TYR A 41 -11.23 10.52 11.54
CA TYR A 41 -11.69 9.52 12.52
C TYR A 41 -11.43 9.91 13.98
N GLY A 42 -10.80 11.07 14.24
CA GLY A 42 -10.52 11.56 15.59
C GLY A 42 -9.19 11.06 16.16
N LYS A 43 -8.97 11.28 17.47
CA LYS A 43 -7.67 11.11 18.13
C LYS A 43 -7.12 9.68 18.13
N ASP A 44 -7.96 8.66 18.01
CA ASP A 44 -7.52 7.25 18.02
C ASP A 44 -6.89 6.79 16.71
N ALA A 45 -6.86 7.65 15.69
CA ALA A 45 -6.33 7.30 14.38
C ALA A 45 -4.82 7.03 14.36
N HIS A 46 -4.04 7.59 15.31
CA HIS A 46 -2.64 7.21 15.49
C HIS A 46 -2.47 5.74 15.94
N ALA A 47 -3.45 5.19 16.66
CA ALA A 47 -3.45 3.79 17.05
C ALA A 47 -3.52 2.84 15.83
N GLU A 48 -4.14 3.26 14.72
CA GLU A 48 -4.17 2.44 13.50
C GLU A 48 -2.79 2.33 12.83
N LEU A 49 -1.98 3.39 12.83
CA LEU A 49 -0.61 3.34 12.33
C LEU A 49 0.31 2.50 13.23
N ALA A 50 0.08 2.52 14.54
CA ALA A 50 0.85 1.76 15.52
C ALA A 50 0.32 0.34 15.74
N ARG A 51 -0.77 -0.06 15.07
CA ARG A 51 -1.44 -1.34 15.28
C ARG A 51 -0.57 -2.55 14.96
N TYR A 52 0.33 -2.41 14.02
CA TYR A 52 1.24 -3.46 13.58
C TYR A 52 2.68 -3.04 13.83
N PRO A 53 3.53 -3.94 14.39
CA PRO A 53 4.96 -3.70 14.54
C PRO A 53 5.60 -3.31 13.21
N ASP A 54 6.56 -2.39 13.24
CA ASP A 54 7.23 -1.91 12.03
C ASP A 54 8.01 -3.01 11.31
N GLU A 55 8.45 -4.03 12.02
CA GLU A 55 9.13 -5.22 11.48
C GLU A 55 8.24 -6.00 10.50
N GLU A 56 6.90 -6.00 10.69
CA GLU A 56 5.99 -6.69 9.76
C GLU A 56 6.01 -6.12 8.34
N PHE A 57 6.58 -4.93 8.14
CA PHE A 57 6.75 -4.27 6.84
C PHE A 57 8.15 -4.47 6.25
N THR A 58 8.90 -5.47 6.68
CA THR A 58 10.24 -5.79 6.20
C THR A 58 10.32 -7.18 5.58
N LEU A 59 11.34 -7.41 4.74
CA LEU A 59 11.52 -8.68 4.02
C LEU A 59 11.62 -9.91 4.93
N PRO A 60 12.34 -9.91 6.07
CA PRO A 60 12.40 -11.08 6.95
C PRO A 60 11.03 -11.55 7.45
N TYR A 61 10.06 -10.64 7.54
CA TYR A 61 8.69 -10.94 7.96
C TYR A 61 7.72 -11.06 6.77
N ALA A 62 8.27 -11.18 5.55
CA ALA A 62 7.52 -11.26 4.31
C ALA A 62 6.59 -10.04 4.07
N GLY A 63 7.00 -8.89 4.57
CA GLY A 63 6.42 -7.57 4.30
C GLY A 63 7.38 -6.69 3.52
N LEU A 64 6.92 -5.51 3.13
CA LEU A 64 7.72 -4.54 2.39
C LEU A 64 7.12 -3.15 2.53
N LEU A 65 7.98 -2.14 2.64
CA LEU A 65 7.64 -0.74 2.48
C LEU A 65 8.41 -0.18 1.29
N LEU A 66 7.73 0.60 0.45
CA LEU A 66 8.39 1.34 -0.62
C LEU A 66 7.92 2.79 -0.70
N LEU A 67 8.80 3.62 -1.22
CA LEU A 67 8.55 5.02 -1.58
C LEU A 67 8.77 5.22 -3.07
N LEU A 68 7.99 6.12 -3.66
CA LEU A 68 8.30 6.77 -4.94
C LEU A 68 8.99 8.09 -4.64
N LEU A 69 10.19 8.25 -5.18
CA LEU A 69 10.96 9.47 -5.05
C LEU A 69 10.96 10.25 -6.36
N GLU A 70 10.77 11.54 -6.30
CA GLU A 70 10.96 12.49 -7.41
C GLU A 70 12.10 13.43 -7.04
N ASP A 71 13.17 13.42 -7.83
CA ASP A 71 14.40 14.18 -7.56
C ASP A 71 15.00 13.92 -6.15
N GLY A 72 14.78 12.72 -5.58
CA GLY A 72 15.23 12.31 -4.25
C GLY A 72 14.25 12.53 -3.12
N ASP A 73 13.17 13.28 -3.33
CA ASP A 73 12.14 13.55 -2.34
C ASP A 73 10.98 12.55 -2.39
N PRO A 74 10.45 12.06 -1.25
CA PRO A 74 9.34 11.12 -1.22
C PRO A 74 8.03 11.82 -1.60
N VAL A 75 7.41 11.37 -2.70
CA VAL A 75 6.16 11.94 -3.23
C VAL A 75 4.96 11.00 -3.10
N ALA A 76 5.20 9.70 -2.91
CA ALA A 76 4.18 8.70 -2.62
C ALA A 76 4.83 7.46 -2.00
N GLY A 77 4.03 6.58 -1.43
CA GLY A 77 4.54 5.34 -0.87
C GLY A 77 3.43 4.45 -0.35
N GLY A 78 3.82 3.31 0.16
CA GLY A 78 2.93 2.35 0.77
C GLY A 78 3.67 1.13 1.25
N ALA A 79 2.95 0.24 1.88
CA ALA A 79 3.51 -0.97 2.42
C ALA A 79 2.54 -2.14 2.27
N PHE A 80 3.06 -3.34 2.39
CA PHE A 80 2.25 -4.50 2.71
C PHE A 80 2.91 -5.32 3.82
N ARG A 81 2.10 -6.10 4.49
CA ARG A 81 2.50 -7.10 5.46
C ARG A 81 1.92 -8.47 5.07
N ARG A 82 2.42 -9.51 5.69
CA ARG A 82 1.84 -10.84 5.55
C ARG A 82 0.47 -10.90 6.23
N TYR A 83 -0.57 -11.26 5.48
CA TYR A 83 -1.89 -11.57 6.02
C TYR A 83 -2.02 -13.07 6.33
N ASP A 84 -1.69 -13.91 5.32
CA ASP A 84 -1.59 -15.36 5.43
C ASP A 84 -0.47 -15.90 4.51
N ALA A 85 -0.37 -17.20 4.33
CA ALA A 85 0.69 -17.84 3.54
C ALA A 85 0.68 -17.43 2.05
N THR A 86 -0.46 -16.97 1.53
CA THR A 86 -0.67 -16.68 0.09
C THR A 86 -1.19 -15.27 -0.16
N THR A 87 -1.45 -14.50 0.90
CA THR A 87 -2.08 -13.17 0.83
C THR A 87 -1.20 -12.11 1.48
N ALA A 88 -0.93 -11.04 0.75
CA ALA A 88 -0.37 -9.80 1.28
C ALA A 88 -1.49 -8.82 1.65
N GLU A 89 -1.35 -8.07 2.74
CA GLU A 89 -2.28 -7.00 3.11
C GLU A 89 -1.64 -5.64 2.86
N LEU A 90 -2.21 -4.84 1.94
CA LEU A 90 -1.75 -3.46 1.71
C LEU A 90 -2.10 -2.57 2.90
N LYS A 91 -1.15 -1.75 3.27
CA LYS A 91 -1.23 -0.77 4.35
C LYS A 91 -0.51 0.52 3.96
N ARG A 92 -0.87 1.61 4.62
CA ARG A 92 -0.12 2.88 4.55
C ARG A 92 0.02 3.44 3.13
N ILE A 93 -0.99 3.22 2.24
CA ILE A 93 -0.97 3.82 0.89
C ILE A 93 -1.10 5.34 1.02
N TRP A 94 -0.12 6.04 0.52
CA TRP A 94 0.04 7.47 0.69
C TRP A 94 0.47 8.17 -0.60
N THR A 95 -0.01 9.39 -0.78
CA THR A 95 0.50 10.35 -1.77
C THR A 95 0.61 11.71 -1.12
N HIS A 96 1.80 12.29 -1.15
CA HIS A 96 2.10 13.59 -0.59
C HIS A 96 1.06 14.62 -1.06
N SER A 97 0.56 15.45 -0.15
CA SER A 97 -0.55 16.38 -0.39
C SER A 97 -0.34 17.29 -1.61
N ALA A 98 0.88 17.79 -1.81
CA ALA A 98 1.27 18.62 -2.95
C ALA A 98 1.34 17.86 -4.30
N HIS A 99 1.38 16.51 -4.27
CA HIS A 99 1.59 15.67 -5.46
C HIS A 99 0.36 14.82 -5.83
N ARG A 100 -0.79 15.08 -5.21
CA ARG A 100 -2.05 14.35 -5.46
C ARG A 100 -2.54 14.55 -6.91
N ARG A 101 -3.40 13.62 -7.37
CA ARG A 101 -4.03 13.62 -8.70
C ARG A 101 -3.06 13.53 -9.89
N ARG A 102 -1.89 12.92 -9.65
CA ARG A 102 -0.86 12.64 -10.66
C ARG A 102 -0.76 11.13 -11.02
N GLY A 103 -1.67 10.30 -10.48
CA GLY A 103 -1.63 8.85 -10.71
C GLY A 103 -0.62 8.10 -9.80
N LEU A 104 0.03 8.79 -8.85
CA LEU A 104 1.10 8.18 -8.04
C LEU A 104 0.60 7.02 -7.17
N ALA A 105 -0.61 7.12 -6.59
CA ALA A 105 -1.19 6.03 -5.81
C ALA A 105 -1.42 4.77 -6.66
N VAL A 106 -1.82 4.91 -7.93
CA VAL A 106 -1.95 3.78 -8.87
C VAL A 106 -0.59 3.13 -9.09
N ARG A 107 0.46 3.92 -9.27
CA ARG A 107 1.84 3.41 -9.43
C ARG A 107 2.31 2.71 -8.16
N VAL A 108 2.10 3.27 -6.97
CA VAL A 108 2.45 2.64 -5.68
C VAL A 108 1.77 1.27 -5.54
N VAL A 109 0.46 1.19 -5.83
CA VAL A 109 -0.28 -0.08 -5.75
C VAL A 109 0.30 -1.11 -6.71
N ALA A 110 0.61 -0.73 -7.96
CA ALA A 110 1.19 -1.63 -8.94
C ALA A 110 2.59 -2.15 -8.51
N GLU A 111 3.45 -1.29 -7.97
CA GLU A 111 4.76 -1.68 -7.45
C GLU A 111 4.66 -2.64 -6.25
N LEU A 112 3.69 -2.40 -5.35
CA LEU A 112 3.44 -3.29 -4.21
C LEU A 112 2.86 -4.63 -4.66
N GLU A 113 1.96 -4.66 -5.64
CA GLU A 113 1.42 -5.90 -6.23
C GLU A 113 2.54 -6.72 -6.87
N GLN A 114 3.43 -6.09 -7.62
CA GLN A 114 4.59 -6.75 -8.22
C GLN A 114 5.51 -7.31 -7.13
N ALA A 115 5.87 -6.52 -6.13
CA ALA A 115 6.72 -6.96 -5.02
C ALA A 115 6.09 -8.11 -4.23
N ALA A 116 4.77 -8.08 -4.01
CA ALA A 116 4.04 -9.17 -3.36
C ALA A 116 4.09 -10.45 -4.19
N ALA A 117 3.89 -10.35 -5.52
CA ALA A 117 4.02 -11.49 -6.43
C ALA A 117 5.46 -12.08 -6.43
N GLU A 118 6.49 -11.23 -6.41
CA GLU A 118 7.91 -11.65 -6.29
C GLU A 118 8.17 -12.45 -5.01
N LEU A 119 7.48 -12.14 -3.91
CA LEU A 119 7.53 -12.90 -2.64
C LEU A 119 6.62 -14.13 -2.61
N GLY A 120 5.91 -14.45 -3.72
CA GLY A 120 5.09 -15.64 -3.85
C GLY A 120 3.65 -15.49 -3.41
N TYR A 121 3.20 -14.28 -3.06
CA TYR A 121 1.80 -14.02 -2.80
C TYR A 121 0.97 -14.15 -4.08
N ARG A 122 -0.24 -14.68 -3.94
CA ARG A 122 -1.20 -14.86 -5.04
C ARG A 122 -2.42 -13.97 -4.92
N ARG A 123 -2.57 -13.32 -3.79
CA ARG A 123 -3.69 -12.45 -3.48
C ARG A 123 -3.21 -11.23 -2.69
N VAL A 124 -3.83 -10.11 -2.98
CA VAL A 124 -3.71 -8.89 -2.20
C VAL A 124 -5.05 -8.60 -1.55
N TYR A 125 -5.03 -8.30 -0.28
CA TYR A 125 -6.16 -7.87 0.53
C TYR A 125 -5.88 -6.49 1.11
N LEU A 126 -6.92 -5.73 1.38
CA LEU A 126 -6.83 -4.46 2.11
C LEU A 126 -8.17 -4.07 2.74
N THR A 127 -8.12 -3.16 3.66
CA THR A 127 -9.28 -2.40 4.12
C THR A 127 -9.01 -0.91 3.97
N THR A 128 -10.04 -0.12 3.61
CA THR A 128 -9.99 1.35 3.66
C THR A 128 -11.12 1.88 4.53
N GLY A 129 -10.96 3.08 5.04
CA GLY A 129 -11.97 3.67 5.90
C GLY A 129 -13.21 4.16 5.11
N PRO A 130 -14.39 4.18 5.74
CA PRO A 130 -15.64 4.58 5.09
C PRO A 130 -15.60 6.06 4.63
N ARG A 131 -14.79 6.90 5.28
CA ARG A 131 -14.64 8.33 4.97
C ARG A 131 -13.47 8.62 4.02
N GLN A 132 -13.06 7.62 3.22
CA GLN A 132 -11.98 7.73 2.24
C GLN A 132 -12.47 7.40 0.81
N PRO A 133 -13.37 8.21 0.22
CA PRO A 133 -13.96 7.94 -1.10
C PRO A 133 -12.89 7.90 -2.21
N GLU A 134 -11.82 8.66 -2.09
CA GLU A 134 -10.68 8.63 -3.02
C GLU A 134 -9.94 7.29 -3.00
N ALA A 135 -9.74 6.69 -1.83
CA ALA A 135 -9.13 5.37 -1.69
C ALA A 135 -10.05 4.27 -2.24
N ARG A 136 -11.38 4.35 -1.94
CA ARG A 136 -12.38 3.46 -2.54
C ARG A 136 -12.33 3.53 -4.08
N GLY A 137 -12.28 4.74 -4.64
CA GLY A 137 -12.16 4.96 -6.09
C GLY A 137 -10.88 4.38 -6.67
N LEU A 138 -9.74 4.55 -6.00
CA LEU A 138 -8.45 3.99 -6.37
C LEU A 138 -8.55 2.46 -6.52
N TYR A 139 -9.03 1.75 -5.51
CA TYR A 139 -9.07 0.29 -5.53
C TYR A 139 -10.05 -0.25 -6.57
N LEU A 140 -11.22 0.34 -6.74
CA LEU A 140 -12.14 -0.04 -7.81
C LEU A 140 -11.50 0.14 -9.20
N THR A 141 -10.81 1.23 -9.45
CA THR A 141 -10.18 1.51 -10.76
C THR A 141 -8.92 0.70 -11.01
N THR A 142 -8.26 0.18 -9.97
CA THR A 142 -7.09 -0.70 -10.08
C THR A 142 -7.44 -2.19 -10.07
N GLY A 143 -8.74 -2.53 -10.16
CA GLY A 143 -9.21 -3.89 -10.36
C GLY A 143 -9.40 -4.71 -9.07
N TYR A 144 -9.49 -4.04 -7.92
CA TYR A 144 -9.88 -4.72 -6.68
C TYR A 144 -11.38 -4.98 -6.65
N ARG A 145 -11.72 -6.18 -6.20
CA ARG A 145 -13.11 -6.58 -5.95
C ARG A 145 -13.51 -6.13 -4.54
N PRO A 146 -14.58 -5.34 -4.39
CA PRO A 146 -15.13 -5.04 -3.07
C PRO A 146 -15.74 -6.29 -2.46
N LEU A 147 -15.54 -6.48 -1.15
CA LEU A 147 -16.11 -7.58 -0.36
C LEU A 147 -17.27 -7.10 0.51
N PHE A 148 -17.95 -6.06 0.08
CA PHE A 148 -19.10 -5.44 0.74
C PHE A 148 -20.14 -5.01 -0.30
N ASP A 149 -21.34 -4.69 0.12
CA ASP A 149 -22.37 -4.12 -0.75
C ASP A 149 -22.02 -2.68 -1.12
N THR A 150 -21.68 -2.44 -2.39
CA THR A 150 -21.30 -1.13 -2.89
C THR A 150 -22.44 -0.12 -2.95
N ALA A 151 -23.70 -0.57 -2.83
CA ALA A 151 -24.89 0.26 -2.77
C ALA A 151 -25.22 0.73 -1.34
N ALA A 152 -24.64 0.06 -0.31
CA ALA A 152 -24.85 0.44 1.08
C ALA A 152 -24.05 1.71 1.42
N ASP A 153 -24.53 2.45 2.43
CA ASP A 153 -23.77 3.57 2.99
C ASP A 153 -22.47 3.09 3.61
N PRO A 154 -21.31 3.59 3.14
CA PRO A 154 -20.01 3.19 3.66
C PRO A 154 -19.86 3.33 5.19
N GLU A 155 -20.46 4.36 5.79
CA GLU A 155 -20.40 4.56 7.25
C GLU A 155 -21.20 3.51 8.03
N SER A 156 -22.20 2.91 7.42
CA SER A 156 -22.95 1.81 8.04
C SER A 156 -22.18 0.47 8.03
N ILE A 157 -21.17 0.32 7.15
CA ILE A 157 -20.37 -0.89 7.02
C ILE A 157 -19.15 -0.85 7.96
N GLY A 158 -18.55 0.33 8.14
CA GLY A 158 -17.26 0.52 8.79
C GLY A 158 -16.08 0.33 7.83
N PRO A 159 -15.00 -0.40 8.22
CA PRO A 159 -13.90 -0.65 7.30
C PRO A 159 -14.36 -1.40 6.04
N LEU A 160 -13.97 -0.90 4.88
CA LEU A 160 -14.36 -1.42 3.56
C LEU A 160 -13.30 -2.39 3.05
N PRO A 161 -13.55 -3.72 3.05
CA PRO A 161 -12.59 -4.70 2.59
C PRO A 161 -12.60 -4.85 1.06
N PHE A 162 -11.40 -5.06 0.50
CA PHE A 162 -11.16 -5.33 -0.91
C PHE A 162 -10.17 -6.46 -1.08
N GLU A 163 -10.24 -7.17 -2.22
CA GLU A 163 -9.22 -8.13 -2.61
C GLU A 163 -8.94 -8.08 -4.11
N LYS A 164 -7.76 -8.57 -4.49
CA LYS A 164 -7.36 -8.78 -5.88
C LYS A 164 -6.50 -10.01 -5.98
N HIS A 165 -6.80 -10.90 -6.94
CA HIS A 165 -5.90 -11.98 -7.29
C HIS A 165 -4.80 -11.47 -8.20
N LEU A 166 -3.54 -11.81 -7.87
CA LEU A 166 -2.39 -11.49 -8.70
C LEU A 166 -2.31 -12.52 -9.83
N SER A 167 -2.28 -12.06 -11.08
CA SER A 167 -2.12 -12.92 -12.25
C SER A 167 -0.65 -13.27 -12.48
N GLU A 168 -0.37 -14.40 -13.15
CA GLU A 168 0.99 -14.82 -13.53
C GLU A 168 1.71 -13.79 -14.41
N THR A 169 0.99 -12.89 -15.06
CA THR A 169 1.54 -11.79 -15.86
C THR A 169 2.37 -10.81 -15.03
N HIS A 170 2.09 -10.64 -13.74
CA HIS A 170 2.89 -9.82 -12.82
C HIS A 170 4.26 -10.46 -12.53
N LEU A 171 4.43 -11.75 -12.77
CA LEU A 171 5.70 -12.48 -12.62
C LEU A 171 6.60 -12.37 -13.87
N SER A 172 6.08 -11.92 -15.00
CA SER A 172 6.75 -12.02 -16.31
C SER A 172 7.41 -10.71 -16.79
N GLU A 173 7.09 -9.57 -16.21
CA GLU A 173 7.77 -8.31 -16.55
C GLU A 173 9.02 -8.10 -15.70
N LYS A 174 10.03 -8.96 -15.91
CA LYS A 174 11.38 -8.74 -15.40
C LYS A 174 11.94 -7.46 -16.01
N HIS A 175 12.08 -6.42 -15.21
CA HIS A 175 13.06 -5.37 -15.51
C HIS A 175 14.46 -6.01 -15.51
N PRO A 176 15.27 -5.85 -16.58
CA PRO A 176 16.59 -6.44 -16.63
C PRO A 176 17.60 -5.56 -15.90
N SER A 177 17.57 -5.54 -14.58
CA SER A 177 18.65 -5.03 -13.73
C SER A 177 18.35 -5.38 -12.28
N GLU A 178 18.83 -6.53 -11.85
CA GLU A 178 19.61 -6.75 -10.63
C GLU A 178 19.74 -8.25 -10.35
N LYS A 179 20.91 -8.77 -10.65
CA LYS A 179 21.37 -10.08 -10.16
C LYS A 179 21.66 -9.95 -8.67
N HIS A 180 21.23 -10.98 -7.92
CA HIS A 180 21.49 -11.30 -6.52
C HIS A 180 20.37 -10.97 -5.53
N LEU A 181 19.40 -11.90 -5.47
CA LEU A 181 18.77 -12.24 -4.19
C LEU A 181 18.79 -13.76 -4.06
N THR A 182 19.67 -14.22 -3.17
CA THR A 182 19.72 -15.60 -2.70
C THR A 182 18.38 -15.93 -2.05
N ALA A 183 17.77 -17.06 -2.46
CA ALA A 183 16.55 -17.57 -1.86
C ALA A 183 16.76 -17.82 -0.36
N VAL A 184 16.14 -16.97 0.46
CA VAL A 184 16.07 -17.20 1.91
C VAL A 184 14.89 -18.10 2.17
N ALA A 185 15.17 -19.28 2.72
CA ALA A 185 14.16 -20.25 3.12
C ALA A 185 13.24 -19.62 4.19
N VAL A 186 11.93 -19.60 3.92
CA VAL A 186 10.89 -19.10 4.82
C VAL A 186 10.78 -20.04 6.02
N PRO A 187 10.98 -19.55 7.27
CA PRO A 187 10.74 -20.38 8.46
C PRO A 187 9.24 -20.70 8.61
N PRO A 188 8.88 -21.84 9.22
CA PRO A 188 7.49 -22.25 9.39
C PRO A 188 6.74 -21.28 10.31
N ALA A 189 5.47 -21.05 9.99
CA ALA A 189 4.56 -20.12 10.62
C ALA A 189 4.45 -20.36 12.14
N ALA A 190 4.67 -19.28 12.90
CA ALA A 190 4.16 -19.21 14.26
C ALA A 190 2.62 -19.09 14.21
N THR A 191 1.95 -19.92 14.99
CA THR A 191 0.50 -20.02 15.10
C THR A 191 -0.11 -18.66 15.47
N ALA A 192 -1.00 -18.16 14.64
CA ALA A 192 -1.74 -16.93 14.91
C ALA A 192 -2.59 -17.07 16.18
N PRO A 193 -2.68 -16.07 17.04
CA PRO A 193 -3.66 -16.04 18.12
C PRO A 193 -5.05 -15.80 17.48
N THR A 194 -5.96 -16.72 17.74
CA THR A 194 -7.40 -16.60 17.51
C THR A 194 -7.94 -15.45 18.36
N GLY A 195 -7.94 -14.24 17.82
CA GLY A 195 -8.61 -13.08 18.41
C GLY A 195 -10.03 -13.00 17.85
N LYS A 196 -11.01 -13.30 18.70
CA LYS A 196 -12.43 -13.04 18.48
C LYS A 196 -12.63 -11.56 18.15
N ALA A 197 -13.46 -11.32 17.11
CA ALA A 197 -14.10 -10.04 16.92
C ALA A 197 -14.98 -9.76 18.15
N GLU A 198 -14.65 -8.74 18.90
CA GLU A 198 -15.58 -8.05 19.81
C GLU A 198 -15.54 -6.56 19.47
N LEU A 199 -16.72 -6.05 19.30
CA LEU A 199 -17.33 -4.75 19.04
C LEU A 199 -16.44 -3.50 19.22
#